data_5509bb3d9ad5e544931799cec234ee5a
#
_entry.id   5509bb3d9ad5e544931799cec234ee5a
#
_cell.length_a   1.000
_cell.length_b   1.000
_cell.length_c   1.000
_cell.angle_alpha   90.00
_cell.angle_beta   90.00
_cell.angle_gamma   90.00
#
_symmetry.space_group_name_H-M   'P 1'
#
loop_
_entity.id
_entity.type
_entity.pdbx_description
1 polymer ?
#
loop_
_entity_poly.entity_id
_entity_poly.type
_entity_poly.pdbx_seq_one_letter_code
_entity_poly.pdbx_strand_id
1 'polypeptide(L)'
;MTSNTKPAPTTYVIDATDRTLGRVASEAAHALLGKRSVHFAKNQALPMTVTINNASKLHITIRRKEGKVYTRYTGYPGGLFFTTMEEMMMKKGIAEVVKKTVDGMIPRNKLRKPRMKNLVVNA
;
A
#
# COMPACT_ATOMS: atom_id res chain seq x y z
N MET A 1 -1.22 -8.87 37.45
CA MET A 1 -1.86 -9.57 36.31
C MET A 1 -1.79 -8.67 35.07
N THR A 2 -0.93 -8.98 34.17
CA THR A 2 -0.95 -8.35 32.84
C THR A 2 -2.08 -8.99 32.05
N SER A 3 -3.19 -8.28 31.90
CA SER A 3 -4.23 -8.69 30.97
C SER A 3 -3.67 -8.58 29.55
N ASN A 4 -3.32 -9.70 28.94
CA ASN A 4 -2.99 -9.80 27.53
C ASN A 4 -4.28 -9.61 26.71
N THR A 5 -4.84 -8.41 26.77
CA THR A 5 -5.99 -8.08 25.97
C THR A 5 -5.49 -7.85 24.55
N LYS A 6 -5.69 -8.86 23.71
CA LYS A 6 -5.41 -8.76 22.29
C LYS A 6 -6.17 -7.52 21.75
N PRO A 7 -5.49 -6.58 21.07
CA PRO A 7 -6.16 -5.38 20.60
C PRO A 7 -7.30 -5.75 19.65
N ALA A 8 -8.43 -5.07 19.80
CA ALA A 8 -9.59 -5.27 18.94
C ALA A 8 -9.24 -4.90 17.48
N PRO A 9 -9.82 -5.60 16.49
CA PRO A 9 -9.63 -5.27 15.10
C PRO A 9 -10.17 -3.86 14.81
N THR A 10 -9.35 -3.03 14.21
CA THR A 10 -9.71 -1.64 13.86
C THR A 10 -9.71 -1.48 12.34
N THR A 11 -10.73 -0.81 11.82
CA THR A 11 -10.86 -0.53 10.39
C THR A 11 -10.67 0.96 10.15
N TYR A 12 -9.80 1.32 9.21
CA TYR A 12 -9.61 2.69 8.73
C TYR A 12 -10.07 2.80 7.29
N VAL A 13 -10.83 3.83 6.99
CA VAL A 13 -11.31 4.12 5.63
C VAL A 13 -10.66 5.40 5.15
N ILE A 14 -10.06 5.36 3.98
CA ILE A 14 -9.39 6.50 3.33
C ILE A 14 -10.08 6.77 2.01
N ASP A 15 -10.49 8.01 1.79
CA ASP A 15 -11.02 8.43 0.49
C ASP A 15 -9.88 9.02 -0.35
N ALA A 16 -9.71 8.48 -1.54
CA ALA A 16 -8.65 8.86 -2.47
C ALA A 16 -9.08 9.94 -3.48
N THR A 17 -10.33 10.40 -3.43
CA THR A 17 -10.87 11.39 -4.39
C THR A 17 -10.02 12.66 -4.40
N ASP A 18 -9.53 13.05 -5.58
CA ASP A 18 -8.72 14.24 -5.84
C ASP A 18 -7.44 14.37 -4.99
N ARG A 19 -7.02 13.29 -4.35
CA ARG A 19 -5.78 13.24 -3.57
C ARG A 19 -4.64 12.68 -4.38
N THR A 20 -3.42 13.06 -4.05
CA THR A 20 -2.22 12.51 -4.68
C THR A 20 -1.94 11.10 -4.20
N LEU A 21 -1.42 10.25 -5.09
CA LEU A 21 -1.09 8.86 -4.80
C LEU A 21 -0.15 8.72 -3.59
N GLY A 22 0.91 9.52 -3.54
CA GLY A 22 1.90 9.45 -2.46
C GLY A 22 1.31 9.77 -1.08
N ARG A 23 0.43 10.75 -0.99
CA ARG A 23 -0.21 11.13 0.28
C ARG A 23 -1.20 10.09 0.78
N VAL A 24 -2.00 9.53 -0.11
CA VAL A 24 -2.92 8.43 0.22
C VAL A 24 -2.14 7.20 0.67
N ALA A 25 -1.09 6.85 -0.06
CA ALA A 25 -0.24 5.71 0.29
C ALA A 25 0.49 5.90 1.61
N SER A 26 0.97 7.10 1.90
CA SER A 26 1.63 7.43 3.17
C SER A 26 0.68 7.30 4.36
N GLU A 27 -0.54 7.79 4.22
CA GLU A 27 -1.59 7.65 5.24
C GLU A 27 -1.96 6.18 5.47
N ALA A 28 -2.14 5.42 4.39
CA ALA A 28 -2.43 3.99 4.47
C ALA A 28 -1.30 3.20 5.13
N ALA A 29 -0.05 3.48 4.77
CA ALA A 29 1.12 2.84 5.38
C ALA A 29 1.22 3.14 6.88
N HIS A 30 0.99 4.39 7.27
CA HIS A 30 0.97 4.81 8.67
C HIS A 30 -0.10 4.07 9.49
N ALA A 31 -1.29 3.90 8.91
CA ALA A 31 -2.38 3.14 9.54
C ALA A 31 -2.05 1.64 9.63
N LEU A 32 -1.49 1.05 8.56
CA LEU A 32 -1.10 -0.37 8.54
C LEU A 32 0.01 -0.70 9.52
N LEU A 33 0.93 0.23 9.76
CA LEU A 33 1.97 0.08 10.79
C LEU A 33 1.40 0.08 12.20
N GLY A 34 0.18 0.57 12.40
CA GLY A 34 -0.45 0.67 13.70
C GLY A 34 -0.05 1.90 14.49
N LYS A 35 0.58 2.90 13.87
CA LYS A 35 1.03 4.12 14.56
C LYS A 35 -0.11 4.98 15.13
N ARG A 36 -1.33 4.75 14.68
CA ARG A 36 -2.55 5.39 15.22
C ARG A 36 -3.09 4.69 16.46
N SER A 37 -2.56 3.52 16.81
CA SER A 37 -2.98 2.74 17.97
C SER A 37 -2.05 2.96 19.15
N VAL A 38 -2.61 2.94 20.36
CA VAL A 38 -1.84 2.94 21.61
C VAL A 38 -1.00 1.66 21.76
N HIS A 39 -1.45 0.57 21.16
CA HIS A 39 -0.79 -0.74 21.22
C HIS A 39 0.35 -0.90 20.19
N PHE A 40 0.79 0.19 19.57
CA PHE A 40 1.86 0.14 18.57
C PHE A 40 3.14 -0.48 19.14
N ALA A 41 3.65 -1.50 18.43
CA ALA A 41 4.95 -2.11 18.68
C ALA A 41 5.61 -2.46 17.34
N LYS A 42 6.91 -2.20 17.24
CA LYS A 42 7.66 -2.44 15.99
C LYS A 42 7.75 -3.92 15.61
N ASN A 43 7.69 -4.82 16.58
CA ASN A 43 7.83 -6.25 16.40
C ASN A 43 6.51 -7.01 16.24
N GLN A 44 5.39 -6.30 16.21
CA GLN A 44 4.06 -6.91 16.11
C GLN A 44 3.24 -6.31 14.97
N ALA A 45 2.55 -7.17 14.24
CA ALA A 45 1.52 -6.76 13.30
C ALA A 45 0.17 -6.70 14.02
N LEU A 46 -0.42 -5.52 14.10
CA LEU A 46 -1.72 -5.34 14.74
C LEU A 46 -2.87 -5.74 13.79
N PRO A 47 -4.03 -6.17 14.33
CA PRO A 47 -5.19 -6.54 13.53
C PRO A 47 -5.90 -5.28 13.01
N MET A 48 -5.31 -4.64 12.02
CA MET A 48 -5.85 -3.42 11.40
C MET A 48 -6.17 -3.66 9.95
N THR A 49 -7.35 -3.24 9.52
CA THR A 49 -7.75 -3.26 8.12
C THR A 49 -7.83 -1.83 7.60
N VAL A 50 -7.17 -1.56 6.49
CA VAL A 50 -7.20 -0.26 5.83
C VAL A 50 -7.89 -0.42 4.49
N THR A 51 -8.94 0.36 4.27
CA THR A 51 -9.70 0.37 3.02
C THR A 51 -9.51 1.71 2.34
N ILE A 52 -9.06 1.69 1.10
CA ILE A 52 -8.93 2.88 0.25
C ILE A 52 -10.07 2.86 -0.75
N ASN A 53 -10.92 3.87 -0.74
CA ASN A 53 -12.04 4.01 -1.66
C ASN A 53 -11.73 5.02 -2.75
N ASN A 54 -12.40 4.88 -3.89
CA ASN A 54 -12.29 5.81 -5.04
C ASN A 54 -10.87 5.93 -5.60
N ALA A 55 -10.12 4.83 -5.65
CA ALA A 55 -8.75 4.84 -6.18
C ALA A 55 -8.68 5.31 -7.64
N SER A 56 -9.72 5.10 -8.43
CA SER A 56 -9.81 5.59 -9.81
C SER A 56 -9.84 7.11 -9.92
N LYS A 57 -10.23 7.81 -8.85
CA LYS A 57 -10.30 9.26 -8.79
C LYS A 57 -9.04 9.92 -8.23
N LEU A 58 -7.97 9.16 -8.05
CA LEU A 58 -6.67 9.71 -7.64
C LEU A 58 -6.15 10.73 -8.66
N HIS A 59 -5.60 11.81 -8.15
CA HIS A 59 -4.92 12.80 -8.98
C HIS A 59 -3.50 12.33 -9.30
N ILE A 60 -3.30 11.79 -10.51
CA ILE A 60 -2.00 11.37 -11.02
C ILE A 60 -1.71 12.14 -12.31
N THR A 61 -0.62 12.90 -12.33
CA THR A 61 -0.24 13.67 -13.51
C THR A 61 0.21 12.75 -14.65
N ILE A 62 -0.01 13.17 -15.89
CA ILE A 62 0.43 12.43 -17.09
C ILE A 62 1.94 12.19 -17.06
N ARG A 63 2.70 13.22 -16.68
CA ARG A 63 4.17 13.12 -16.55
C ARG A 63 4.59 11.98 -15.61
N ARG A 64 3.86 11.77 -14.52
CA ARG A 64 4.15 10.69 -13.58
C ARG A 64 3.77 9.32 -14.15
N LYS A 65 2.65 9.22 -14.85
CA LYS A 65 2.21 7.98 -15.50
C LYS A 65 3.21 7.48 -16.53
N GLU A 66 3.76 8.38 -17.33
CA GLU A 66 4.74 8.06 -18.37
C GLU A 66 6.17 7.89 -17.81
N GLY A 67 6.54 8.67 -16.80
CA GLY A 67 7.90 8.70 -16.26
C GLY A 67 8.21 7.65 -15.19
N LYS A 68 7.20 7.14 -14.48
CA LYS A 68 7.41 6.12 -13.46
C LYS A 68 7.55 4.74 -14.10
N VAL A 69 8.69 4.09 -13.85
CA VAL A 69 9.00 2.75 -14.39
C VAL A 69 9.14 1.76 -13.25
N TYR A 70 8.47 0.63 -13.39
CA TYR A 70 8.62 -0.53 -12.50
C TYR A 70 9.55 -1.54 -13.15
N THR A 71 10.59 -1.93 -12.43
CA THR A 71 11.59 -2.89 -12.90
C THR A 71 11.35 -4.25 -12.28
N ARG A 72 11.39 -5.28 -13.10
CA ARG A 72 11.31 -6.68 -12.67
C ARG A 72 12.43 -7.49 -13.26
N TYR A 73 13.07 -8.32 -12.45
CA TYR A 73 14.13 -9.22 -12.87
C TYR A 73 13.76 -10.67 -12.54
N THR A 74 13.81 -11.55 -13.52
CA THR A 74 13.43 -12.96 -13.35
C THR A 74 14.55 -13.83 -12.80
N GLY A 75 15.80 -13.32 -12.74
CA GLY A 75 16.97 -14.07 -12.32
C GLY A 75 17.70 -14.82 -13.45
N TYR A 76 17.16 -14.79 -14.67
CA TYR A 76 17.78 -15.42 -15.84
C TYR A 76 18.39 -14.37 -16.78
N PRO A 77 19.39 -14.74 -17.63
CA PRO A 77 19.93 -13.83 -18.64
C PRO A 77 18.82 -13.27 -19.54
N GLY A 78 18.81 -11.94 -19.77
CA GLY A 78 17.78 -11.28 -20.56
C GLY A 78 16.44 -11.12 -19.84
N GLY A 79 16.34 -11.45 -18.56
CA GLY A 79 15.10 -11.43 -17.79
C GLY A 79 14.76 -10.09 -17.12
N LEU A 80 15.36 -8.98 -17.55
CA LEU A 80 15.07 -7.65 -17.03
C LEU A 80 13.92 -7.02 -17.83
N PHE A 81 12.82 -6.73 -17.13
CA PHE A 81 11.64 -6.14 -17.75
C PHE A 81 11.30 -4.81 -17.09
N PHE A 82 10.84 -3.87 -17.91
CA PHE A 82 10.39 -2.54 -17.49
C PHE A 82 8.91 -2.39 -17.83
N THR A 83 8.16 -1.82 -16.91
CA THR A 83 6.74 -1.51 -17.11
C THR A 83 6.48 -0.10 -16.62
N THR A 84 5.86 0.75 -17.43
CA THR A 84 5.47 2.09 -17.01
C THR A 84 4.26 2.03 -16.09
N MET A 85 4.02 3.08 -15.32
CA MET A 85 2.83 3.17 -14.46
C MET A 85 1.56 3.09 -15.29
N GLU A 86 1.52 3.73 -16.45
CA GLU A 86 0.37 3.69 -17.36
C GLU A 86 0.07 2.28 -17.85
N GLU A 87 1.08 1.55 -18.30
CA GLU A 87 0.92 0.15 -18.70
C GLU A 87 0.42 -0.74 -17.56
N MET A 88 0.92 -0.52 -16.35
CA MET A 88 0.47 -1.27 -15.18
C MET A 88 -0.98 -0.96 -14.84
N MET A 89 -1.41 0.29 -14.97
CA MET A 89 -2.80 0.68 -14.76
C MET A 89 -3.73 0.03 -15.79
N MET A 90 -3.29 -0.10 -17.04
CA MET A 90 -4.06 -0.76 -18.09
C MET A 90 -4.14 -2.28 -17.91
N LYS A 91 -3.05 -2.91 -17.52
CA LYS A 91 -2.96 -4.37 -17.41
C LYS A 91 -3.52 -4.91 -16.10
N LYS A 92 -3.23 -4.26 -14.98
CA LYS A 92 -3.56 -4.74 -13.62
C LYS A 92 -4.51 -3.82 -12.85
N GLY A 93 -4.77 -2.63 -13.35
CA GLY A 93 -5.64 -1.65 -12.71
C GLY A 93 -4.94 -0.74 -11.71
N ILE A 94 -5.63 0.31 -11.31
CA ILE A 94 -5.12 1.31 -10.38
C ILE A 94 -4.85 0.74 -8.99
N ALA A 95 -5.63 -0.26 -8.57
CA ALA A 95 -5.48 -0.89 -7.27
C ALA A 95 -4.08 -1.49 -7.07
N GLU A 96 -3.51 -2.10 -8.10
CA GLU A 96 -2.16 -2.67 -8.05
C GLU A 96 -1.09 -1.59 -7.91
N VAL A 97 -1.26 -0.46 -8.58
CA VAL A 97 -0.36 0.69 -8.46
C VAL A 97 -0.36 1.24 -7.03
N VAL A 98 -1.55 1.38 -6.45
CA VAL A 98 -1.70 1.84 -5.05
C VAL A 98 -1.05 0.85 -4.09
N LYS A 99 -1.29 -0.44 -4.25
CA LYS A 99 -0.69 -1.49 -3.42
C LYS A 99 0.84 -1.46 -3.48
N LYS A 100 1.42 -1.33 -4.66
CA LYS A 100 2.87 -1.22 -4.82
C LYS A 100 3.46 0.01 -4.14
N THR A 101 2.76 1.13 -4.21
CA THR A 101 3.19 2.36 -3.57
C THR A 101 3.18 2.22 -2.04
N VAL A 102 2.12 1.65 -1.49
CA VAL A 102 2.02 1.37 -0.04
C VAL A 102 3.08 0.37 0.40
N ASP A 103 3.29 -0.70 -0.37
CA ASP A 103 4.31 -1.71 -0.08
C ASP A 103 5.72 -1.12 0.01
N GLY A 104 6.05 -0.18 -0.88
CA GLY A 104 7.31 0.55 -0.84
C GLY A 104 7.49 1.47 0.38
N MET A 105 6.39 1.90 1.01
CA MET A 105 6.41 2.78 2.18
C MET A 105 6.43 2.02 3.51
N ILE A 106 6.14 0.73 3.50
CA ILE A 106 6.20 -0.12 4.69
C ILE A 106 7.62 -0.66 4.85
N PRO A 107 8.17 -0.75 6.09
CA PRO A 107 9.50 -1.31 6.32
C PRO A 107 9.65 -2.72 5.75
N ARG A 108 10.79 -2.97 5.10
CA ARG A 108 11.11 -4.25 4.46
C ARG A 108 11.55 -5.28 5.50
N ASN A 109 10.59 -5.92 6.14
CA ASN A 109 10.82 -6.98 7.10
C ASN A 109 9.78 -8.10 6.91
N LYS A 110 9.85 -9.16 7.71
CA LYS A 110 8.91 -10.28 7.61
C LYS A 110 7.44 -9.90 7.93
N LEU A 111 7.21 -8.79 8.62
CA LEU A 111 5.87 -8.31 8.98
C LEU A 111 5.17 -7.57 7.82
N ARG A 112 5.90 -7.21 6.77
CA ARG A 112 5.33 -6.50 5.62
C ARG A 112 4.23 -7.30 4.93
N LYS A 113 4.43 -8.58 4.68
CA LYS A 113 3.43 -9.45 4.04
C LYS A 113 2.12 -9.53 4.83
N PRO A 114 2.12 -9.81 6.16
CA PRO A 114 0.91 -9.76 6.96
C PRO A 114 0.21 -8.40 6.94
N ARG A 115 0.98 -7.31 6.98
CA ARG A 115 0.43 -5.95 6.94
C ARG A 115 -0.22 -5.64 5.60
N MET A 116 0.40 -6.04 4.49
CA MET A 116 -0.17 -5.84 3.16
C MET A 116 -1.46 -6.62 2.91
N LYS A 117 -1.65 -7.77 3.55
CA LYS A 117 -2.91 -8.52 3.48
C LYS A 117 -4.09 -7.76 4.08
N ASN A 118 -3.83 -6.81 4.96
CA ASN A 118 -4.86 -6.00 5.61
C ASN A 118 -5.23 -4.75 4.79
N LEU A 119 -4.64 -4.57 3.62
CA LEU A 119 -4.96 -3.47 2.73
C LEU A 119 -5.98 -3.89 1.69
N VAL A 120 -7.08 -3.15 1.62
CA VAL A 120 -8.13 -3.31 0.60
C VAL A 120 -8.19 -2.03 -0.22
N VAL A 121 -8.14 -2.15 -1.54
CA VAL A 121 -8.23 -1.00 -2.45
C VAL A 121 -9.44 -1.20 -3.36
N ASN A 122 -10.35 -0.25 -3.32
CA ASN A 122 -11.53 -0.17 -4.15
C ASN A 122 -11.36 0.94 -5.19
N ALA A 123 -11.61 0.58 -6.42
CA ALA A 123 -11.49 1.53 -7.55
C ALA A 123 -12.56 2.63 -7.53
#